data_5265a8601fef2efa4905cd8103a43174
#
_entry.id   5265a8601fef2efa4905cd8103a43174
#
_cell.length_a   1.000
_cell.length_b   1.000
_cell.length_c   1.000
_cell.angle_alpha   90.00
_cell.angle_beta   90.00
_cell.angle_gamma   90.00
#
_symmetry.space_group_name_H-M   'P 1'
#
loop_
_entity.id
_entity.type
_entity.pdbx_description
1 polymer ?
#
loop_
_entity_poly.entity_id
_entity_poly.type
_entity_poly.pdbx_seq_one_letter_code
_entity_poly.pdbx_strand_id
1 'polypeptide(L)'
;TVPSGATLTVAGTFTQTGTQTFDGGVDIDNFNINGTTIALSSGDMTLDVAGDIVLDADGGEVLFHDATTAMGHISMASSNITLKSLVSDKDIIFQGNDGGAAITALTLDMSDAGTAVFNHDIKLSDSGVLRLGDDGDAEIYHNGSATVVREASSGNLILAGNDVNITNGAMNETHIDCNNNGSVDLFHNNVKKFETTSGGVDVTGTLGVSGVVTANAGVVVDDITI
;
A
#
# COMPACT_ATOMS: atom_id res chain seq x y z
N THR A 1 -9.32 -2.65 65.86
CA THR A 1 -10.12 -2.05 64.78
C THR A 1 -9.99 -0.54 64.85
N VAL A 2 -9.67 0.09 63.74
CA VAL A 2 -9.73 1.56 63.63
C VAL A 2 -11.18 1.92 63.33
N PRO A 3 -11.82 2.81 64.09
CA PRO A 3 -13.22 3.21 63.86
C PRO A 3 -13.43 3.86 62.49
N SER A 4 -14.68 3.81 61.98
CA SER A 4 -15.04 4.54 60.77
C SER A 4 -14.73 6.02 60.87
N GLY A 5 -14.07 6.58 59.87
CA GLY A 5 -13.62 7.97 59.83
C GLY A 5 -12.31 8.27 60.56
N ALA A 6 -11.67 7.28 61.18
CA ALA A 6 -10.38 7.45 61.80
C ALA A 6 -9.22 7.16 60.84
N THR A 7 -8.09 7.86 61.04
CA THR A 7 -6.86 7.68 60.25
C THR A 7 -5.85 6.81 61.02
N LEU A 8 -5.31 5.79 60.35
CA LEU A 8 -4.14 5.09 60.84
C LEU A 8 -2.88 5.66 60.17
N THR A 9 -2.02 6.33 60.95
CA THR A 9 -0.74 6.82 60.48
C THR A 9 0.37 5.84 60.88
N VAL A 10 1.08 5.29 59.88
CA VAL A 10 2.26 4.44 60.10
C VAL A 10 3.49 5.21 59.62
N ALA A 11 4.34 5.63 60.59
CA ALA A 11 5.59 6.35 60.30
C ALA A 11 6.73 5.35 60.01
N GLY A 12 6.58 4.47 59.08
CA GLY A 12 7.54 3.44 58.71
C GLY A 12 6.93 2.38 57.79
N THR A 13 7.51 1.19 57.76
CA THR A 13 7.01 0.10 56.92
C THR A 13 5.75 -0.51 57.54
N PHE A 14 4.65 -0.57 56.75
CA PHE A 14 3.48 -1.36 57.10
C PHE A 14 3.64 -2.72 56.43
N THR A 15 3.79 -3.78 57.22
CA THR A 15 3.90 -5.15 56.72
C THR A 15 2.65 -5.93 57.07
N GLN A 16 1.94 -6.45 56.09
CA GLN A 16 0.80 -7.34 56.31
C GLN A 16 1.03 -8.66 55.55
N THR A 17 0.83 -9.77 56.26
CA THR A 17 0.80 -11.10 55.63
C THR A 17 -0.65 -11.48 55.34
N GLY A 18 -0.98 -11.70 54.07
CA GLY A 18 -2.32 -12.03 53.59
C GLY A 18 -2.88 -10.98 52.64
N THR A 19 -4.13 -11.18 52.19
CA THR A 19 -4.81 -10.30 51.25
C THR A 19 -5.26 -9.01 51.97
N GLN A 20 -5.01 -7.87 51.34
CA GLN A 20 -5.61 -6.58 51.75
C GLN A 20 -6.80 -6.26 50.86
N THR A 21 -7.89 -5.81 51.43
CA THR A 21 -9.09 -5.35 50.73
C THR A 21 -9.28 -3.87 50.98
N PHE A 22 -9.41 -3.07 49.95
CA PHE A 22 -9.69 -1.64 50.01
C PHE A 22 -11.02 -1.37 49.29
N ASP A 23 -12.10 -1.16 50.01
CA ASP A 23 -13.44 -0.98 49.43
C ASP A 23 -13.61 0.39 48.76
N GLY A 24 -12.82 1.37 49.07
CA GLY A 24 -12.87 2.72 48.53
C GLY A 24 -11.73 3.07 47.56
N GLY A 25 -10.95 2.06 47.16
CA GLY A 25 -9.75 2.30 46.36
C GLY A 25 -8.48 2.55 47.17
N VAL A 26 -7.36 2.74 46.51
CA VAL A 26 -6.04 3.03 47.07
C VAL A 26 -5.52 4.30 46.43
N ASP A 27 -5.29 5.36 47.22
CA ASP A 27 -4.64 6.57 46.76
C ASP A 27 -3.16 6.48 47.13
N ILE A 28 -2.29 6.46 46.11
CA ILE A 28 -0.85 6.30 46.28
C ILE A 28 -0.14 7.42 45.51
N ASP A 29 0.59 8.25 46.20
CA ASP A 29 1.33 9.39 45.63
C ASP A 29 2.39 8.95 44.62
N ASN A 30 3.15 7.88 44.93
CA ASN A 30 4.06 7.21 44.00
C ASN A 30 3.72 5.72 43.95
N PHE A 31 3.08 5.28 42.84
CA PHE A 31 2.63 3.92 42.67
C PHE A 31 3.79 2.99 42.30
N ASN A 32 4.16 2.07 43.19
CA ASN A 32 5.15 1.04 42.92
C ASN A 32 4.56 -0.34 43.24
N ILE A 33 4.36 -1.19 42.27
CA ILE A 33 4.04 -2.62 42.45
C ILE A 33 5.34 -3.40 42.25
N ASN A 34 5.89 -3.92 43.34
CA ASN A 34 7.08 -4.75 43.31
C ASN A 34 6.68 -6.23 43.11
N GLY A 35 6.30 -6.56 41.89
CA GLY A 35 5.90 -7.89 41.46
C GLY A 35 5.91 -7.95 39.95
N THR A 36 5.66 -9.12 39.37
CA THR A 36 5.77 -9.35 37.91
C THR A 36 4.44 -9.20 37.17
N THR A 37 3.32 -9.09 37.90
CA THR A 37 1.99 -9.12 37.22
C THR A 37 1.01 -8.20 37.91
N ILE A 38 0.28 -7.41 37.14
CA ILE A 38 -0.97 -6.75 37.51
C ILE A 38 -2.09 -7.53 36.84
N ALA A 39 -2.93 -8.24 37.58
CA ALA A 39 -3.99 -9.07 37.07
C ALA A 39 -5.36 -8.63 37.60
N LEU A 40 -6.35 -8.55 36.71
CA LEU A 40 -7.75 -8.42 37.03
C LEU A 40 -8.45 -9.75 36.77
N SER A 41 -9.31 -10.17 37.68
CA SER A 41 -10.08 -11.42 37.56
C SER A 41 -11.31 -11.24 36.64
N SER A 42 -11.76 -10.01 36.44
CA SER A 42 -12.90 -9.66 35.57
C SER A 42 -12.87 -8.16 35.25
N GLY A 43 -13.54 -7.76 34.17
CA GLY A 43 -13.63 -6.37 33.69
C GLY A 43 -12.38 -5.92 32.95
N ASP A 44 -12.36 -4.65 32.55
CA ASP A 44 -11.29 -4.05 31.78
C ASP A 44 -10.31 -3.30 32.71
N MET A 45 -9.05 -3.28 32.34
CA MET A 45 -8.04 -2.42 32.93
C MET A 45 -7.96 -1.10 32.16
N THR A 46 -8.33 0.01 32.79
CA THR A 46 -8.22 1.35 32.22
C THR A 46 -7.00 2.07 32.79
N LEU A 47 -6.15 2.57 31.90
CA LEU A 47 -5.07 3.50 32.22
C LEU A 47 -5.48 4.89 31.73
N ASP A 48 -6.08 5.71 32.62
CA ASP A 48 -6.50 7.08 32.33
C ASP A 48 -5.42 8.04 32.84
N VAL A 49 -4.64 8.58 31.93
CA VAL A 49 -3.45 9.38 32.21
C VAL A 49 -3.55 10.72 31.51
N ALA A 50 -3.43 11.82 32.25
CA ALA A 50 -3.46 13.17 31.67
C ALA A 50 -2.22 13.52 30.81
N GLY A 51 -1.13 12.77 31.00
CA GLY A 51 0.10 12.89 30.20
C GLY A 51 0.30 11.69 29.27
N ASP A 52 1.54 11.31 29.03
CA ASP A 52 1.90 10.19 28.17
C ASP A 52 1.88 8.85 28.93
N ILE A 53 1.58 7.75 28.24
CA ILE A 53 1.83 6.41 28.72
C ILE A 53 3.15 5.93 28.10
N VAL A 54 4.17 5.76 28.92
CA VAL A 54 5.48 5.23 28.50
C VAL A 54 5.51 3.74 28.83
N LEU A 55 5.62 2.91 27.77
CA LEU A 55 5.83 1.48 27.90
C LEU A 55 7.31 1.18 27.61
N ASP A 56 8.11 1.14 28.66
CA ASP A 56 9.55 0.88 28.59
C ASP A 56 9.81 -0.58 28.90
N ALA A 57 10.11 -1.35 27.84
CA ALA A 57 10.38 -2.77 27.92
C ALA A 57 11.85 -3.03 27.55
N ASP A 58 12.72 -3.29 28.51
CA ASP A 58 14.15 -3.60 28.31
C ASP A 58 14.37 -4.78 27.35
N GLY A 59 13.40 -5.70 27.22
CA GLY A 59 13.39 -6.77 26.20
C GLY A 59 13.12 -6.27 24.78
N GLY A 60 12.75 -4.99 24.60
CA GLY A 60 12.51 -4.34 23.33
C GLY A 60 11.16 -4.66 22.68
N GLU A 61 10.25 -5.36 23.37
CA GLU A 61 8.98 -5.81 22.80
C GLU A 61 7.79 -5.55 23.72
N VAL A 62 6.71 -5.01 23.17
CA VAL A 62 5.37 -4.99 23.77
C VAL A 62 4.53 -6.05 23.06
N LEU A 63 4.21 -7.14 23.74
CA LEU A 63 3.50 -8.30 23.19
C LEU A 63 1.99 -8.19 23.40
N PHE A 64 1.23 -8.62 22.41
CA PHE A 64 -0.22 -8.77 22.46
C PHE A 64 -0.55 -10.27 22.43
N HIS A 65 -1.28 -10.73 23.46
CA HIS A 65 -1.68 -12.12 23.60
C HIS A 65 -3.20 -12.28 23.53
N ASP A 66 -3.66 -13.38 22.95
CA ASP A 66 -5.00 -13.92 23.14
C ASP A 66 -4.85 -15.22 23.92
N ALA A 67 -5.37 -15.24 25.14
CA ALA A 67 -5.13 -16.28 26.16
C ALA A 67 -3.60 -16.52 26.35
N THR A 68 -3.08 -17.62 25.86
CA THR A 68 -1.64 -17.99 25.98
C THR A 68 -0.87 -17.83 24.67
N THR A 69 -1.55 -17.45 23.59
CA THR A 69 -0.95 -17.31 22.25
C THR A 69 -0.47 -15.89 22.03
N ALA A 70 0.80 -15.71 21.73
CA ALA A 70 1.33 -14.44 21.28
C ALA A 70 0.84 -14.17 19.84
N MET A 71 -0.03 -13.18 19.67
CA MET A 71 -0.64 -12.84 18.37
C MET A 71 0.24 -11.87 17.57
N GLY A 72 0.85 -10.92 18.25
CA GLY A 72 1.71 -9.93 17.63
C GLY A 72 2.48 -9.12 18.63
N HIS A 73 3.41 -8.30 18.13
CA HIS A 73 4.15 -7.37 18.98
C HIS A 73 4.45 -6.05 18.26
N ILE A 74 4.73 -5.02 19.07
CA ILE A 74 5.48 -3.85 18.66
C ILE A 74 6.87 -3.99 19.25
N SER A 75 7.92 -3.98 18.40
CA SER A 75 9.31 -4.04 18.86
C SER A 75 10.11 -2.80 18.44
N MET A 76 11.14 -2.49 19.22
CA MET A 76 12.04 -1.35 19.05
C MET A 76 13.48 -1.83 18.94
N ALA A 77 13.74 -2.74 18.01
CA ALA A 77 15.07 -3.28 17.77
C ALA A 77 15.86 -2.39 16.79
N SER A 78 17.13 -2.13 17.09
CA SER A 78 18.04 -1.35 16.24
C SER A 78 17.50 0.03 15.83
N SER A 79 16.79 0.71 16.76
CA SER A 79 16.15 2.02 16.56
C SER A 79 15.00 2.05 15.54
N ASN A 80 14.53 0.89 15.09
CA ASN A 80 13.33 0.77 14.28
C ASN A 80 12.11 0.41 15.14
N ILE A 81 10.94 0.89 14.75
CA ILE A 81 9.65 0.43 15.27
C ILE A 81 9.10 -0.60 14.29
N THR A 82 8.89 -1.83 14.76
CA THR A 82 8.34 -2.93 13.95
C THR A 82 7.02 -3.40 14.54
N LEU A 83 5.97 -3.41 13.72
CA LEU A 83 4.70 -4.10 14.01
C LEU A 83 4.74 -5.47 13.32
N LYS A 84 4.57 -6.55 14.08
CA LYS A 84 4.72 -7.91 13.54
C LYS A 84 3.56 -8.82 13.98
N SER A 85 2.98 -9.55 13.03
CA SER A 85 2.17 -10.74 13.30
C SER A 85 3.07 -11.92 13.69
N LEU A 86 2.76 -12.63 14.78
CA LEU A 86 3.55 -13.76 15.27
C LEU A 86 2.95 -15.12 14.91
N VAL A 87 1.72 -15.15 14.46
CA VAL A 87 1.05 -16.37 14.04
C VAL A 87 1.29 -16.57 12.54
N SER A 88 1.76 -17.77 12.16
CA SER A 88 2.02 -18.09 10.74
C SER A 88 0.79 -17.86 9.87
N ASP A 89 1.02 -17.29 8.70
CA ASP A 89 -0.01 -17.02 7.69
C ASP A 89 -1.18 -16.15 8.17
N LYS A 90 -0.93 -15.32 9.22
CA LYS A 90 -1.90 -14.33 9.72
C LYS A 90 -1.43 -12.92 9.43
N ASP A 91 -2.33 -12.15 8.88
CA ASP A 91 -2.10 -10.85 8.27
C ASP A 91 -2.01 -9.71 9.27
N ILE A 92 -1.46 -8.59 8.81
CA ILE A 92 -1.64 -7.30 9.46
C ILE A 92 -2.72 -6.56 8.69
N ILE A 93 -3.83 -6.22 9.39
CA ILE A 93 -5.01 -5.63 8.79
C ILE A 93 -5.27 -4.25 9.37
N PHE A 94 -5.43 -3.25 8.51
CA PHE A 94 -5.82 -1.90 8.90
C PHE A 94 -7.30 -1.70 8.56
N GLN A 95 -8.08 -1.47 9.60
CA GLN A 95 -9.52 -1.26 9.48
C GLN A 95 -9.93 0.11 10.02
N GLY A 96 -10.99 0.65 9.47
CA GLY A 96 -11.65 1.87 9.92
C GLY A 96 -13.16 1.69 9.97
N ASN A 97 -13.84 2.79 10.24
CA ASN A 97 -15.30 2.86 10.21
C ASN A 97 -15.73 3.84 9.11
N ASP A 98 -16.56 3.38 8.19
CA ASP A 98 -17.18 4.20 7.16
C ASP A 98 -18.70 4.13 7.27
N GLY A 99 -19.31 5.24 7.70
CA GLY A 99 -20.76 5.34 7.85
C GLY A 99 -21.37 4.37 8.87
N GLY A 100 -20.60 3.90 9.87
CA GLY A 100 -21.04 2.94 10.88
C GLY A 100 -20.68 1.48 10.57
N ALA A 101 -20.13 1.19 9.39
CA ALA A 101 -19.66 -0.15 8.99
C ALA A 101 -18.14 -0.26 9.10
N ALA A 102 -17.64 -1.40 9.60
CA ALA A 102 -16.21 -1.68 9.56
C ALA A 102 -15.74 -1.89 8.11
N ILE A 103 -14.68 -1.22 7.71
CA ILE A 103 -14.05 -1.36 6.41
C ILE A 103 -12.56 -1.68 6.56
N THR A 104 -12.08 -2.68 5.84
CA THR A 104 -10.64 -2.95 5.71
C THR A 104 -10.07 -2.01 4.65
N ALA A 105 -9.10 -1.19 5.01
CA ALA A 105 -8.45 -0.28 4.08
C ALA A 105 -7.20 -0.90 3.43
N LEU A 106 -6.43 -1.65 4.23
CA LEU A 106 -5.19 -2.30 3.78
C LEU A 106 -5.02 -3.64 4.50
N THR A 107 -4.65 -4.66 3.75
CA THR A 107 -4.17 -5.94 4.27
C THR A 107 -2.72 -6.15 3.82
N LEU A 108 -1.84 -6.50 4.75
CA LEU A 108 -0.53 -7.06 4.44
C LEU A 108 -0.64 -8.58 4.59
N ASP A 109 -0.74 -9.28 3.46
CA ASP A 109 -0.98 -10.72 3.39
C ASP A 109 0.34 -11.47 3.62
N MET A 110 0.49 -12.05 4.82
CA MET A 110 1.72 -12.77 5.19
C MET A 110 1.77 -14.17 4.57
N SER A 111 0.65 -14.74 4.14
CA SER A 111 0.60 -16.01 3.41
C SER A 111 1.07 -15.85 1.96
N ASP A 112 1.04 -14.63 1.42
CA ASP A 112 1.51 -14.27 0.08
C ASP A 112 2.74 -13.33 0.14
N ALA A 113 3.73 -13.73 0.94
CA ALA A 113 5.03 -13.06 1.08
C ALA A 113 4.96 -11.56 1.46
N GLY A 114 3.89 -11.12 2.09
CA GLY A 114 3.68 -9.72 2.50
C GLY A 114 3.11 -8.84 1.41
N THR A 115 2.36 -9.43 0.47
CA THR A 115 1.62 -8.66 -0.54
C THR A 115 0.69 -7.64 0.11
N ALA A 116 0.76 -6.39 -0.33
CA ALA A 116 -0.11 -5.31 0.14
C ALA A 116 -1.38 -5.23 -0.73
N VAL A 117 -2.54 -5.50 -0.12
CA VAL A 117 -3.85 -5.45 -0.78
C VAL A 117 -4.61 -4.22 -0.28
N PHE A 118 -4.82 -3.26 -1.17
CA PHE A 118 -5.62 -2.06 -0.91
C PHE A 118 -7.07 -2.33 -1.31
N ASN A 119 -8.01 -1.96 -0.46
CA ASN A 119 -9.44 -2.14 -0.74
C ASN A 119 -9.97 -1.16 -1.81
N HIS A 120 -9.29 -0.04 -1.99
CA HIS A 120 -9.65 1.03 -2.92
C HIS A 120 -8.38 1.62 -3.57
N ASP A 121 -8.43 2.88 -3.96
CA ASP A 121 -7.37 3.56 -4.67
C ASP A 121 -6.09 3.73 -3.85
N ILE A 122 -4.95 3.73 -4.55
CA ILE A 122 -3.69 4.29 -4.05
C ILE A 122 -3.55 5.68 -4.65
N LYS A 123 -3.67 6.73 -3.83
CA LYS A 123 -3.55 8.11 -4.28
C LYS A 123 -2.16 8.66 -3.94
N LEU A 124 -1.40 8.97 -4.98
CA LEU A 124 -0.18 9.76 -4.87
C LEU A 124 -0.47 11.21 -5.27
N SER A 125 0.09 12.17 -4.55
CA SER A 125 0.01 13.59 -4.91
C SER A 125 0.80 13.88 -6.18
N ASP A 126 0.58 15.04 -6.81
CA ASP A 126 1.40 15.50 -7.92
C ASP A 126 2.89 15.44 -7.56
N SER A 127 3.69 14.94 -8.49
CA SER A 127 5.11 14.63 -8.32
C SER A 127 5.42 13.45 -7.36
N GLY A 128 4.40 12.81 -6.75
CA GLY A 128 4.55 11.50 -6.12
C GLY A 128 4.79 10.44 -7.20
N VAL A 129 5.73 9.53 -6.99
CA VAL A 129 6.17 8.55 -7.99
C VAL A 129 5.98 7.14 -7.46
N LEU A 130 5.30 6.29 -8.22
CA LEU A 130 5.35 4.84 -8.04
C LEU A 130 6.63 4.35 -8.72
N ARG A 131 7.57 3.82 -7.93
CA ARG A 131 8.82 3.23 -8.42
C ARG A 131 8.78 1.72 -8.30
N LEU A 132 9.27 1.04 -9.34
CA LEU A 132 9.41 -0.41 -9.41
C LEU A 132 10.87 -0.73 -9.73
N GLY A 133 11.38 -1.80 -9.12
CA GLY A 133 12.80 -2.17 -9.17
C GLY A 133 13.63 -1.54 -8.04
N ASP A 134 14.76 -2.16 -7.68
CA ASP A 134 15.61 -1.76 -6.55
C ASP A 134 16.17 -0.35 -6.68
N ASP A 135 16.50 0.06 -7.92
CA ASP A 135 17.01 1.39 -8.24
C ASP A 135 15.93 2.33 -8.80
N GLY A 136 14.64 1.91 -8.77
CA GLY A 136 13.52 2.67 -9.32
C GLY A 136 13.53 2.70 -10.85
N ASP A 137 13.80 1.56 -11.47
CA ASP A 137 13.96 1.39 -12.91
C ASP A 137 12.75 1.77 -13.72
N ALA A 138 11.55 1.47 -13.22
CA ALA A 138 10.31 1.91 -13.84
C ALA A 138 9.56 2.91 -12.95
N GLU A 139 8.96 3.93 -13.57
CA GLU A 139 8.24 4.99 -12.88
C GLU A 139 6.87 5.26 -13.51
N ILE A 140 5.86 5.45 -12.65
CA ILE A 140 4.54 5.98 -13.03
C ILE A 140 4.23 7.17 -12.13
N TYR A 141 3.95 8.33 -12.72
CA TYR A 141 3.65 9.55 -11.97
C TYR A 141 2.87 10.57 -12.79
N HIS A 142 2.29 11.58 -12.11
CA HIS A 142 1.74 12.78 -12.72
C HIS A 142 2.59 13.98 -12.33
N ASN A 143 3.04 14.76 -13.31
CA ASN A 143 3.95 15.89 -13.08
C ASN A 143 3.24 17.26 -12.93
N GLY A 144 1.92 17.25 -12.70
CA GLY A 144 1.07 18.44 -12.69
C GLY A 144 0.51 18.81 -14.06
N SER A 145 0.95 18.18 -15.14
CA SER A 145 0.50 18.43 -16.51
C SER A 145 0.23 17.14 -17.29
N ALA A 146 1.06 16.12 -17.13
CA ALA A 146 0.98 14.88 -17.86
C ALA A 146 1.18 13.66 -16.94
N THR A 147 0.54 12.54 -17.28
CA THR A 147 0.85 11.22 -16.74
C THR A 147 2.01 10.63 -17.54
N VAL A 148 3.03 10.17 -16.83
CA VAL A 148 4.24 9.58 -17.40
C VAL A 148 4.37 8.14 -16.92
N VAL A 149 4.59 7.23 -17.86
CA VAL A 149 5.02 5.85 -17.63
C VAL A 149 6.35 5.69 -18.34
N ARG A 150 7.42 5.44 -17.61
CA ARG A 150 8.75 5.35 -18.21
C ARG A 150 9.61 4.24 -17.62
N GLU A 151 10.46 3.69 -18.47
CA GLU A 151 11.69 3.01 -18.09
C GLU A 151 12.75 4.08 -17.79
N ALA A 152 13.27 4.11 -16.55
CA ALA A 152 14.17 5.16 -16.08
C ALA A 152 15.65 4.75 -16.11
N SER A 153 15.92 3.46 -16.35
CA SER A 153 17.28 2.90 -16.47
C SER A 153 17.70 2.72 -17.94
N SER A 154 18.30 1.61 -18.28
CA SER A 154 18.77 1.30 -19.65
C SER A 154 17.94 0.21 -20.35
N GLY A 155 16.80 -0.22 -19.74
CA GLY A 155 15.92 -1.24 -20.26
C GLY A 155 14.96 -0.74 -21.35
N ASN A 156 14.02 -1.58 -21.74
CA ASN A 156 12.95 -1.24 -22.67
C ASN A 156 11.63 -1.15 -21.93
N LEU A 157 10.80 -0.16 -22.26
CA LEU A 157 9.39 -0.19 -21.90
C LEU A 157 8.66 -1.14 -22.82
N ILE A 158 8.16 -2.25 -22.31
CA ILE A 158 7.39 -3.26 -23.06
C ILE A 158 5.92 -3.13 -22.67
N LEU A 159 5.07 -2.83 -23.65
CA LEU A 159 3.61 -2.90 -23.53
C LEU A 159 3.16 -4.20 -24.20
N ALA A 160 2.70 -5.17 -23.43
CA ALA A 160 2.31 -6.49 -23.92
C ALA A 160 0.84 -6.77 -23.61
N GLY A 161 0.11 -7.23 -24.62
CA GLY A 161 -1.29 -7.64 -24.55
C GLY A 161 -1.63 -8.49 -25.77
N ASN A 162 -2.83 -9.09 -25.80
CA ASN A 162 -3.32 -9.70 -27.03
C ASN A 162 -3.48 -8.62 -28.11
N ASP A 163 -4.09 -7.50 -27.76
CA ASP A 163 -4.17 -6.31 -28.57
C ASP A 163 -3.69 -5.11 -27.75
N VAL A 164 -3.09 -4.11 -28.41
CA VAL A 164 -2.67 -2.85 -27.76
C VAL A 164 -3.29 -1.68 -28.51
N ASN A 165 -4.15 -0.94 -27.81
CA ASN A 165 -4.86 0.22 -28.35
C ASN A 165 -4.36 1.52 -27.73
N ILE A 166 -4.11 2.54 -28.55
CA ILE A 166 -3.88 3.92 -28.14
C ILE A 166 -5.06 4.76 -28.62
N THR A 167 -5.75 5.38 -27.67
CA THR A 167 -6.98 6.14 -27.93
C THR A 167 -6.88 7.55 -27.35
N ASN A 168 -7.87 8.40 -27.64
CA ASN A 168 -8.03 9.66 -26.91
C ASN A 168 -8.47 9.42 -25.45
N GLY A 169 -8.45 10.46 -24.61
CA GLY A 169 -8.80 10.38 -23.18
C GLY A 169 -10.25 9.94 -22.90
N ALA A 170 -11.16 10.08 -23.86
CA ALA A 170 -12.55 9.62 -23.77
C ALA A 170 -12.73 8.17 -24.26
N MET A 171 -11.67 7.54 -24.77
CA MET A 171 -11.66 6.17 -25.32
C MET A 171 -12.67 5.94 -26.45
N ASN A 172 -13.01 6.99 -27.21
CA ASN A 172 -13.96 6.95 -28.31
C ASN A 172 -13.34 7.28 -29.68
N GLU A 173 -12.03 7.54 -29.72
CA GLU A 173 -11.25 7.74 -30.93
C GLU A 173 -9.96 6.95 -30.85
N THR A 174 -9.76 6.02 -31.79
CA THR A 174 -8.54 5.22 -31.90
C THR A 174 -7.49 5.99 -32.68
N HIS A 175 -6.25 5.98 -32.20
CA HIS A 175 -5.09 6.53 -32.89
C HIS A 175 -4.19 5.42 -33.44
N ILE A 176 -3.94 4.38 -32.62
CA ILE A 176 -3.15 3.20 -32.99
C ILE A 176 -3.88 1.95 -32.50
N ASP A 177 -3.93 0.93 -33.33
CA ASP A 177 -4.45 -0.38 -32.99
C ASP A 177 -3.45 -1.45 -33.44
N CYS A 178 -2.96 -2.26 -32.47
CA CYS A 178 -2.05 -3.37 -32.70
C CYS A 178 -2.80 -4.66 -32.42
N ASN A 179 -3.16 -5.38 -33.47
CA ASN A 179 -3.98 -6.59 -33.38
C ASN A 179 -3.11 -7.85 -33.28
N ASN A 180 -3.45 -8.75 -32.37
CA ASN A 180 -2.76 -10.04 -32.21
C ASN A 180 -2.88 -10.88 -33.51
N ASN A 181 -1.74 -11.31 -34.05
CA ASN A 181 -1.65 -12.01 -35.34
C ASN A 181 -2.29 -11.25 -36.51
N GLY A 182 -2.48 -9.95 -36.38
CA GLY A 182 -3.12 -9.08 -37.33
C GLY A 182 -2.28 -7.87 -37.73
N SER A 183 -2.96 -6.81 -38.11
CA SER A 183 -2.34 -5.56 -38.55
C SER A 183 -1.90 -4.68 -37.38
N VAL A 184 -0.98 -3.75 -37.66
CA VAL A 184 -0.82 -2.50 -36.94
C VAL A 184 -1.47 -1.41 -37.77
N ASP A 185 -2.47 -0.75 -37.19
CA ASP A 185 -3.32 0.22 -37.85
C ASP A 185 -3.09 1.61 -37.26
N LEU A 186 -2.98 2.63 -38.13
CA LEU A 186 -2.92 4.04 -37.72
C LEU A 186 -4.17 4.77 -38.23
N PHE A 187 -4.75 5.60 -37.37
CA PHE A 187 -6.03 6.27 -37.64
C PHE A 187 -5.89 7.79 -37.62
N HIS A 188 -6.74 8.46 -38.36
CA HIS A 188 -7.03 9.90 -38.28
C HIS A 188 -8.53 10.09 -38.23
N ASN A 189 -9.06 10.64 -37.15
CA ASN A 189 -10.50 10.81 -36.89
C ASN A 189 -11.27 9.49 -37.08
N ASN A 190 -10.84 8.41 -36.46
CA ASN A 190 -11.40 7.05 -36.58
C ASN A 190 -11.40 6.47 -38.00
N VAL A 191 -10.69 7.08 -38.94
CA VAL A 191 -10.52 6.54 -40.29
C VAL A 191 -9.12 5.97 -40.44
N LYS A 192 -9.03 4.65 -40.72
CA LYS A 192 -7.75 3.98 -40.95
C LYS A 192 -7.04 4.61 -42.17
N LYS A 193 -5.78 4.98 -41.99
CA LYS A 193 -4.93 5.62 -42.99
C LYS A 193 -3.72 4.79 -43.39
N PHE A 194 -3.29 3.90 -42.52
CA PHE A 194 -2.14 3.06 -42.70
C PHE A 194 -2.37 1.72 -42.00
N GLU A 195 -2.03 0.60 -42.67
CA GLU A 195 -2.06 -0.72 -42.04
C GLU A 195 -0.94 -1.62 -42.54
N THR A 196 -0.44 -2.51 -41.68
CA THR A 196 0.43 -3.60 -42.07
C THR A 196 -0.43 -4.79 -42.51
N THR A 197 -0.06 -5.42 -43.65
CA THR A 197 -0.76 -6.58 -44.22
C THR A 197 0.21 -7.76 -44.40
N SER A 198 -0.28 -8.94 -44.70
CA SER A 198 0.58 -10.10 -45.05
C SER A 198 1.46 -9.87 -46.29
N GLY A 199 1.10 -8.93 -47.16
CA GLY A 199 1.82 -8.59 -48.35
C GLY A 199 2.67 -7.33 -48.28
N GLY A 200 2.55 -6.56 -47.22
CA GLY A 200 3.26 -5.27 -47.07
C GLY A 200 2.50 -4.24 -46.26
N VAL A 201 2.28 -3.09 -46.85
CA VAL A 201 1.63 -1.93 -46.22
C VAL A 201 0.60 -1.33 -47.13
N ASP A 202 -0.59 -1.02 -46.59
CA ASP A 202 -1.64 -0.30 -47.31
C ASP A 202 -1.78 1.14 -46.77
N VAL A 203 -1.87 2.12 -47.68
CA VAL A 203 -2.12 3.53 -47.35
C VAL A 203 -3.45 3.95 -47.99
N THR A 204 -4.40 4.31 -47.14
CA THR A 204 -5.70 4.86 -47.56
C THR A 204 -5.62 6.36 -47.76
N GLY A 205 -5.55 6.81 -48.98
CA GLY A 205 -5.43 8.19 -49.40
C GLY A 205 -4.11 8.50 -50.11
N THR A 206 -3.59 9.72 -49.88
CA THR A 206 -2.37 10.17 -50.57
C THR A 206 -1.14 9.88 -49.70
N LEU A 207 -0.11 9.26 -50.30
CA LEU A 207 1.22 9.17 -49.76
C LEU A 207 2.08 10.33 -50.28
N GLY A 208 2.39 11.31 -49.41
CA GLY A 208 3.32 12.39 -49.73
C GLY A 208 4.75 11.99 -49.35
N VAL A 209 5.66 11.97 -50.33
CA VAL A 209 7.09 11.70 -50.09
C VAL A 209 7.89 12.93 -50.54
N SER A 210 8.60 13.57 -49.60
CA SER A 210 9.44 14.76 -49.87
C SER A 210 10.83 14.41 -50.40
N GLY A 211 11.20 13.13 -50.42
CA GLY A 211 12.48 12.64 -50.92
C GLY A 211 12.32 11.66 -52.08
N VAL A 212 13.41 10.94 -52.37
CA VAL A 212 13.42 9.91 -53.43
C VAL A 212 12.75 8.65 -52.91
N VAL A 213 11.83 8.09 -53.75
CA VAL A 213 11.30 6.75 -53.57
C VAL A 213 12.18 5.76 -54.31
N THR A 214 12.81 4.84 -53.58
CA THR A 214 13.61 3.75 -54.22
C THR A 214 12.80 2.46 -54.18
N ALA A 215 12.45 1.94 -55.33
CA ALA A 215 11.77 0.65 -55.50
C ALA A 215 12.76 -0.35 -56.16
N ASN A 216 13.20 -1.34 -55.38
CA ASN A 216 14.22 -2.30 -55.85
C ASN A 216 13.67 -3.31 -56.90
N ALA A 217 12.36 -3.53 -56.91
CA ALA A 217 11.72 -4.49 -57.80
C ALA A 217 10.84 -3.84 -58.91
N GLY A 218 10.89 -2.51 -59.05
CA GLY A 218 10.06 -1.72 -59.95
C GLY A 218 8.85 -1.10 -59.30
N VAL A 219 8.22 -0.18 -59.99
CA VAL A 219 6.99 0.52 -59.60
C VAL A 219 5.91 0.18 -60.62
N VAL A 220 4.77 -0.33 -60.15
CA VAL A 220 3.54 -0.46 -60.96
C VAL A 220 2.70 0.77 -60.72
N VAL A 221 2.32 1.50 -61.74
CA VAL A 221 1.50 2.72 -61.65
C VAL A 221 0.32 2.53 -62.58
N ASP A 222 -0.89 2.51 -62.06
CA ASP A 222 -2.12 2.32 -62.84
C ASP A 222 -2.47 3.57 -63.65
N ASP A 223 -2.19 4.78 -63.14
CA ASP A 223 -2.41 6.03 -63.86
C ASP A 223 -1.35 7.06 -63.45
N ILE A 224 -0.62 7.63 -64.41
CA ILE A 224 0.36 8.69 -64.19
C ILE A 224 -0.21 9.97 -64.77
N THR A 225 -0.66 10.90 -63.90
CA THR A 225 -0.92 12.27 -64.27
C THR A 225 0.37 13.10 -64.03
N ILE A 226 1.01 13.56 -65.11
CA ILE A 226 2.20 14.39 -65.07
C ILE A 226 1.78 15.85 -65.21
#